data_a865b9d3829f41e32a131aa32143a689
#
_entry.id   a865b9d3829f41e32a131aa32143a689
#
_cell.length_a   1.000
_cell.length_b   1.000
_cell.length_c   1.000
_cell.angle_alpha   90.00
_cell.angle_beta   90.00
_cell.angle_gamma   90.00
#
_symmetry.space_group_name_H-M   'P 1'
#
loop_
_entity.id
_entity.type
_entity.pdbx_description
1 polymer ?
#
loop_
_entity_poly.entity_id
_entity_poly.type
_entity_poly.pdbx_seq_one_letter_code
_entity_poly.pdbx_strand_id
1 'polypeptide(L)'
;LDMHGEAVLRGGALEKLDGSGQMELDVLGIPADAGFTLDAAPGRLELEMEFTGAYIGKVELSLNGRVTETAAQPVTTPPAGETVERLEVLSGQVEPGVPADFGAARYVQCLLDARLGRGYDPEFLTALGETEESLSAQIAEENVQALCNLLIIEFPTEEIRGEAAGLLEELYAKADYTVWAAVPTGNGSEVEITVRPVDALARVNDALWERLDAFNAGYTGDTSTDEGYAAYDAAWAEDALALFREKLAEAEYLSKTVCTVTVLDGPGGTIEAGRDSLDTVYGVLFPIWMLQET
;
A
#
# COMPACT_ATOMS: atom_id res chain seq x y z
N LEU A 1 6.22 18.13 6.25
CA LEU A 1 6.75 17.58 7.49
C LEU A 1 7.69 18.61 8.12
N ASP A 2 7.35 19.08 9.29
CA ASP A 2 8.21 19.96 10.10
C ASP A 2 8.58 19.21 11.39
N MET A 3 9.87 18.97 11.61
CA MET A 3 10.36 18.20 12.75
C MET A 3 11.45 18.96 13.48
N HIS A 4 11.34 19.02 14.80
CA HIS A 4 12.33 19.58 15.69
C HIS A 4 12.64 18.56 16.80
N GLY A 5 13.92 18.43 17.16
CA GLY A 5 14.32 17.53 18.23
C GLY A 5 15.73 17.83 18.75
N GLU A 6 15.99 17.34 19.94
CA GLU A 6 17.29 17.40 20.59
C GLU A 6 17.69 16.02 21.09
N ALA A 7 18.90 15.60 20.75
CA ALA A 7 19.48 14.37 21.27
C ALA A 7 20.67 14.70 22.15
N VAL A 8 20.64 14.23 23.39
CA VAL A 8 21.75 14.36 24.34
C VAL A 8 22.48 13.02 24.44
N LEU A 9 23.77 13.05 24.09
CA LEU A 9 24.66 11.88 24.18
C LEU A 9 25.69 12.11 25.28
N ARG A 10 25.89 11.14 26.15
CA ARG A 10 26.95 11.15 27.15
C ARG A 10 27.77 9.89 27.08
N GLY A 11 29.07 10.03 26.82
CA GLY A 11 29.97 8.88 26.70
C GLY A 11 29.66 7.93 25.52
N GLY A 12 28.97 8.42 24.47
CA GLY A 12 28.54 7.61 23.32
C GLY A 12 27.20 6.88 23.52
N ALA A 13 26.57 7.00 24.69
CA ALA A 13 25.23 6.46 24.93
C ALA A 13 24.17 7.56 24.84
N LEU A 14 22.97 7.24 24.36
CA LEU A 14 21.83 8.16 24.35
C LEU A 14 21.37 8.40 25.80
N GLU A 15 21.41 9.65 26.25
CA GLU A 15 20.92 10.06 27.58
C GLU A 15 19.47 10.57 27.48
N LYS A 16 19.16 11.28 26.41
CA LYS A 16 17.82 11.81 26.17
C LYS A 16 17.60 12.07 24.68
N LEU A 17 16.40 11.83 24.22
CA LEU A 17 15.93 12.23 22.91
C LEU A 17 14.54 12.84 23.08
N ASP A 18 14.42 14.13 22.77
CA ASP A 18 13.15 14.81 22.67
C ASP A 18 12.90 15.18 21.22
N GLY A 19 11.71 14.94 20.75
CA GLY A 19 11.31 15.32 19.40
C GLY A 19 9.84 15.71 19.35
N SER A 20 9.52 16.62 18.46
CA SER A 20 8.13 16.91 18.09
C SER A 20 8.09 17.27 16.63
N GLY A 21 6.96 17.04 16.00
CA GLY A 21 6.77 17.37 14.61
C GLY A 21 5.30 17.52 14.26
N GLN A 22 5.07 18.17 13.14
CA GLN A 22 3.77 18.27 12.51
C GLN A 22 3.89 17.85 11.06
N MET A 23 2.89 17.13 10.57
CA MET A 23 2.78 16.75 9.18
C MET A 23 1.33 16.91 8.72
N GLU A 24 1.18 17.38 7.51
CA GLU A 24 -0.08 17.27 6.80
C GLU A 24 -0.11 15.90 6.14
N LEU A 25 -1.17 15.15 6.39
CA LEU A 25 -1.42 13.85 5.79
C LEU A 25 -2.63 13.98 4.88
N ASP A 26 -2.57 13.32 3.77
CA ASP A 26 -3.74 13.06 2.94
C ASP A 26 -4.12 11.59 3.15
N VAL A 27 -5.22 11.38 3.86
CA VAL A 27 -5.74 10.03 4.10
C VAL A 27 -6.98 9.86 3.24
N LEU A 28 -6.82 9.18 2.12
CA LEU A 28 -7.90 8.93 1.16
C LEU A 28 -8.55 10.24 0.62
N GLY A 29 -7.75 11.27 0.32
CA GLY A 29 -8.25 12.55 -0.16
C GLY A 29 -8.82 13.46 0.93
N ILE A 30 -8.72 13.08 2.19
CA ILE A 30 -9.14 13.87 3.35
C ILE A 30 -7.89 14.46 3.98
N PRO A 31 -7.71 15.80 3.94
CA PRO A 31 -6.60 16.41 4.61
C PRO A 31 -6.74 16.20 6.14
N ALA A 32 -5.68 15.73 6.74
CA ALA A 32 -5.55 15.54 8.18
C ALA A 32 -4.22 16.12 8.66
N ASP A 33 -4.27 16.81 9.79
CA ASP A 33 -3.08 17.26 10.49
C ASP A 33 -2.67 16.21 11.51
N ALA A 34 -1.41 15.79 11.48
CA ALA A 34 -0.85 14.93 12.50
C ALA A 34 0.27 15.66 13.26
N GLY A 35 0.15 15.69 14.56
CA GLY A 35 1.19 16.15 15.48
C GLY A 35 1.74 14.96 16.26
N PHE A 36 3.03 14.97 16.57
CA PHE A 36 3.62 13.98 17.48
C PHE A 36 4.63 14.60 18.43
N THR A 37 4.74 13.98 19.60
CA THR A 37 5.83 14.23 20.55
C THR A 37 6.48 12.91 20.92
N LEU A 38 7.81 12.90 20.94
CA LEU A 38 8.63 11.75 21.32
C LEU A 38 9.53 12.16 22.49
N ASP A 39 9.47 11.40 23.57
CA ASP A 39 10.42 11.50 24.71
C ASP A 39 11.02 10.12 24.92
N ALA A 40 12.32 10.02 24.81
CA ALA A 40 13.04 8.79 25.05
C ALA A 40 14.25 9.03 25.96
N ALA A 41 14.38 8.19 26.98
CA ALA A 41 15.48 8.14 27.92
C ALA A 41 15.84 6.66 28.22
N PRO A 42 16.99 6.36 28.83
CA PRO A 42 17.29 5.00 29.24
C PRO A 42 16.16 4.38 30.06
N GLY A 43 15.59 3.31 29.56
CA GLY A 43 14.49 2.56 30.19
C GLY A 43 13.08 3.12 29.93
N ARG A 44 12.94 4.22 29.20
CA ARG A 44 11.62 4.83 28.89
C ARG A 44 11.54 5.29 27.46
N LEU A 45 10.39 5.05 26.85
CA LEU A 45 9.98 5.59 25.56
C LEU A 45 8.52 6.02 25.67
N GLU A 46 8.23 7.29 25.34
CA GLU A 46 6.87 7.82 25.25
C GLU A 46 6.71 8.47 23.87
N LEU A 47 5.70 8.05 23.13
CA LEU A 47 5.30 8.64 21.86
C LEU A 47 3.82 9.01 21.98
N GLU A 48 3.54 10.27 21.81
CA GLU A 48 2.18 10.77 21.71
C GLU A 48 1.94 11.26 20.29
N MET A 49 0.82 10.87 19.70
CA MET A 49 0.41 11.32 18.37
C MET A 49 -1.03 11.84 18.45
N GLU A 50 -1.25 12.96 17.80
CA GLU A 50 -2.56 13.56 17.67
C GLU A 50 -2.90 13.71 16.20
N PHE A 51 -4.03 13.17 15.79
CA PHE A 51 -4.56 13.30 14.44
C PHE A 51 -5.81 14.15 14.47
N THR A 52 -5.94 15.11 13.58
CA THR A 52 -7.15 15.93 13.43
C THR A 52 -7.53 16.00 11.97
N GLY A 53 -8.71 15.55 11.63
CA GLY A 53 -9.25 15.60 10.27
C GLY A 53 -10.74 15.95 10.25
N ALA A 54 -11.21 16.46 9.13
CA ALA A 54 -12.55 17.01 8.99
C ALA A 54 -13.68 16.00 9.30
N TYR A 55 -13.44 14.70 9.07
CA TYR A 55 -14.44 13.64 9.26
C TYR A 55 -14.13 12.67 10.40
N ILE A 56 -12.87 12.56 10.81
CA ILE A 56 -12.44 11.67 11.91
C ILE A 56 -12.39 12.38 13.27
N GLY A 57 -12.56 13.71 13.28
CA GLY A 57 -12.39 14.50 14.50
C GLY A 57 -10.96 14.45 15.02
N LYS A 58 -10.82 14.43 16.35
CA LYS A 58 -9.51 14.34 17.02
C LYS A 58 -9.30 12.91 17.51
N VAL A 59 -8.20 12.29 17.09
CA VAL A 59 -7.74 10.98 17.55
C VAL A 59 -6.41 11.15 18.27
N GLU A 60 -6.31 10.69 19.50
CA GLU A 60 -5.08 10.67 20.29
C GLU A 60 -4.58 9.24 20.44
N LEU A 61 -3.33 9.01 20.07
CA LEU A 61 -2.64 7.74 20.26
C LEU A 61 -1.47 7.97 21.21
N SER A 62 -1.40 7.24 22.32
CA SER A 62 -0.23 7.22 23.19
C SER A 62 0.40 5.83 23.21
N LEU A 63 1.70 5.78 22.98
CA LEU A 63 2.50 4.57 23.10
C LEU A 63 3.51 4.74 24.22
N ASN A 64 3.42 3.88 25.24
CA ASN A 64 4.37 3.84 26.33
C ASN A 64 5.18 2.53 26.25
N GLY A 65 6.49 2.67 26.06
CA GLY A 65 7.43 1.56 25.96
C GLY A 65 8.51 1.60 27.02
N ARG A 66 9.10 0.44 27.30
CA ARG A 66 10.28 0.35 28.12
C ARG A 66 11.45 -0.08 27.25
N VAL A 67 12.48 0.77 27.14
CA VAL A 67 13.76 0.40 26.53
C VAL A 67 14.56 -0.37 27.59
N THR A 68 14.73 -1.68 27.40
CA THR A 68 15.64 -2.46 28.24
C THR A 68 16.97 -2.64 27.51
N GLU A 69 18.07 -2.26 28.16
CA GLU A 69 19.39 -2.67 27.68
C GLU A 69 19.47 -4.20 27.78
N THR A 70 19.46 -4.87 26.65
CA THR A 70 20.00 -6.22 26.55
C THR A 70 21.51 -6.09 26.54
N ALA A 71 22.19 -6.95 27.31
CA ALA A 71 23.67 -7.00 27.41
C ALA A 71 24.24 -6.81 25.99
N ALA A 72 25.01 -5.72 25.83
CA ALA A 72 25.53 -5.28 24.56
C ALA A 72 26.23 -6.44 23.84
N GLN A 73 25.58 -6.97 22.82
CA GLN A 73 26.39 -7.53 21.75
C GLN A 73 27.13 -6.32 21.15
N PRO A 74 28.45 -6.41 20.96
CA PRO A 74 29.17 -5.33 20.31
C PRO A 74 28.46 -5.08 18.97
N VAL A 75 27.89 -3.90 18.81
CA VAL A 75 27.48 -3.42 17.49
C VAL A 75 28.78 -3.40 16.73
N THR A 76 29.03 -4.43 15.94
CA THR A 76 30.11 -4.41 14.98
C THR A 76 29.80 -3.22 14.09
N THR A 77 30.64 -2.20 14.17
CA THR A 77 30.53 -1.01 13.34
C THR A 77 30.36 -1.51 11.90
N PRO A 78 29.26 -1.22 11.23
CA PRO A 78 29.09 -1.66 9.86
C PRO A 78 30.27 -1.16 9.04
N PRO A 79 30.79 -1.93 8.08
CA PRO A 79 31.80 -1.43 7.16
C PRO A 79 31.34 -0.11 6.58
N ALA A 80 32.25 0.86 6.45
CA ALA A 80 31.94 2.20 5.98
C ALA A 80 31.23 2.11 4.61
N GLY A 81 29.96 2.47 4.57
CA GLY A 81 29.12 2.46 3.37
C GLY A 81 27.76 1.76 3.51
N GLU A 82 27.54 0.92 4.54
CA GLU A 82 26.31 0.12 4.66
C GLU A 82 25.20 0.74 5.54
N THR A 83 25.38 1.91 6.12
CA THR A 83 24.58 2.35 7.27
C THR A 83 23.27 3.05 6.93
N VAL A 84 23.13 3.66 5.78
CA VAL A 84 21.96 4.49 5.47
C VAL A 84 20.89 3.67 4.73
N GLU A 85 21.28 2.78 3.85
CA GLU A 85 20.36 2.00 3.01
C GLU A 85 19.61 0.91 3.79
N ARG A 86 20.21 0.36 4.87
CA ARG A 86 19.57 -0.66 5.71
C ARG A 86 18.44 -0.14 6.61
N LEU A 87 18.41 1.15 6.93
CA LEU A 87 17.33 1.74 7.74
C LEU A 87 16.06 1.94 6.92
N GLU A 88 16.17 2.21 5.63
CA GLU A 88 15.02 2.27 4.71
C GLU A 88 14.44 0.87 4.46
N VAL A 89 15.28 -0.17 4.38
CA VAL A 89 14.85 -1.56 4.22
C VAL A 89 14.12 -2.10 5.47
N LEU A 90 14.47 -1.64 6.67
CA LEU A 90 13.82 -2.08 7.92
C LEU A 90 12.46 -1.42 8.16
N SER A 91 12.15 -0.33 7.49
CA SER A 91 10.84 0.34 7.57
C SER A 91 9.89 -0.04 6.43
N GLY A 92 10.40 -0.58 5.34
CA GLY A 92 9.60 -1.00 4.19
C GLY A 92 9.14 -2.46 4.30
N GLN A 93 7.88 -2.72 3.99
CA GLN A 93 7.44 -4.07 3.72
C GLN A 93 8.09 -4.53 2.41
N VAL A 94 8.58 -5.77 2.39
CA VAL A 94 9.12 -6.38 1.18
C VAL A 94 8.22 -7.54 0.74
N GLU A 95 8.19 -7.80 -0.56
CA GLU A 95 7.56 -9.00 -1.09
C GLU A 95 8.41 -10.24 -0.76
N PRO A 96 7.80 -11.42 -0.66
CA PRO A 96 8.53 -12.66 -0.38
C PRO A 96 9.68 -12.89 -1.37
N GLY A 97 10.87 -13.14 -0.83
CA GLY A 97 12.09 -13.24 -1.61
C GLY A 97 12.21 -14.52 -2.43
N VAL A 98 12.89 -14.43 -3.56
CA VAL A 98 13.26 -15.57 -4.41
C VAL A 98 14.79 -15.68 -4.50
N PRO A 99 15.37 -16.85 -4.88
CA PRO A 99 16.81 -16.97 -5.10
C PRO A 99 17.33 -15.94 -6.11
N ALA A 100 18.51 -15.37 -5.87
CA ALA A 100 19.07 -14.30 -6.72
C ALA A 100 19.29 -14.70 -8.18
N ASP A 101 19.52 -15.98 -8.45
CA ASP A 101 19.65 -16.52 -9.80
C ASP A 101 18.34 -16.56 -10.59
N PHE A 102 17.19 -16.34 -9.93
CA PHE A 102 15.89 -16.14 -10.59
C PHE A 102 15.92 -14.89 -11.49
N GLY A 103 16.64 -13.84 -11.08
CA GLY A 103 16.82 -12.60 -11.79
C GLY A 103 15.75 -11.55 -11.49
N ALA A 104 16.18 -10.33 -11.17
CA ALA A 104 15.31 -9.24 -10.67
C ALA A 104 14.19 -8.86 -11.65
N ALA A 105 14.46 -8.73 -12.94
CA ALA A 105 13.42 -8.37 -13.92
C ALA A 105 12.34 -9.47 -14.05
N ARG A 106 12.73 -10.75 -14.05
CA ARG A 106 11.78 -11.87 -14.06
C ARG A 106 10.96 -11.91 -12.80
N TYR A 107 11.60 -11.67 -11.65
CA TYR A 107 10.92 -11.63 -10.36
C TYR A 107 9.82 -10.54 -10.33
N VAL A 108 10.16 -9.33 -10.74
CA VAL A 108 9.19 -8.22 -10.84
C VAL A 108 8.07 -8.52 -11.83
N GLN A 109 8.40 -9.14 -12.99
CA GLN A 109 7.38 -9.57 -13.94
C GLN A 109 6.41 -10.59 -13.31
N CYS A 110 6.92 -11.59 -12.57
CA CYS A 110 6.09 -12.58 -11.91
C CYS A 110 5.18 -11.98 -10.83
N LEU A 111 5.69 -11.01 -10.04
CA LEU A 111 4.89 -10.30 -9.05
C LEU A 111 3.72 -9.54 -9.71
N LEU A 112 3.99 -8.81 -10.80
CA LEU A 112 2.96 -8.08 -11.53
C LEU A 112 1.96 -9.02 -12.20
N ASP A 113 2.42 -10.07 -12.87
CA ASP A 113 1.55 -11.04 -13.53
C ASP A 113 0.64 -11.75 -12.53
N ALA A 114 1.17 -12.18 -11.38
CA ALA A 114 0.40 -12.80 -10.31
C ALA A 114 -0.67 -11.85 -9.76
N ARG A 115 -0.27 -10.60 -9.42
CA ARG A 115 -1.19 -9.60 -8.84
C ARG A 115 -2.33 -9.23 -9.79
N LEU A 116 -2.07 -9.25 -11.10
CA LEU A 116 -3.03 -8.89 -12.14
C LEU A 116 -3.73 -10.10 -12.77
N GLY A 117 -3.56 -11.30 -12.19
CA GLY A 117 -4.20 -12.52 -12.68
C GLY A 117 -3.78 -12.95 -14.09
N ARG A 118 -2.57 -12.54 -14.56
CA ARG A 118 -2.08 -12.83 -15.91
C ARG A 118 -1.37 -14.18 -16.04
N GLY A 119 -1.09 -14.82 -14.93
CA GLY A 119 -0.48 -16.14 -14.85
C GLY A 119 0.54 -16.28 -13.74
N TYR A 120 0.95 -17.50 -13.50
CA TYR A 120 1.86 -17.88 -12.42
C TYR A 120 3.02 -18.70 -12.98
N ASP A 121 4.23 -18.16 -12.87
CA ASP A 121 5.45 -18.89 -13.26
C ASP A 121 5.70 -20.04 -12.28
N PRO A 122 5.84 -21.31 -12.75
CA PRO A 122 6.02 -22.46 -11.85
C PRO A 122 7.29 -22.41 -11.00
N GLU A 123 8.38 -21.82 -11.50
CA GLU A 123 9.62 -21.67 -10.73
C GLU A 123 9.45 -20.60 -9.66
N PHE A 124 8.70 -19.53 -9.97
CA PHE A 124 8.33 -18.50 -8.99
C PHE A 124 7.49 -19.09 -7.85
N LEU A 125 6.44 -19.85 -8.17
CA LEU A 125 5.64 -20.55 -7.17
C LEU A 125 6.48 -21.49 -6.30
N THR A 126 7.37 -22.26 -6.94
CA THR A 126 8.29 -23.15 -6.22
C THR A 126 9.22 -22.39 -5.29
N ALA A 127 9.76 -21.24 -5.73
CA ALA A 127 10.64 -20.40 -4.92
C ALA A 127 9.93 -19.80 -3.70
N LEU A 128 8.64 -19.46 -3.84
CA LEU A 128 7.81 -18.98 -2.73
C LEU A 128 7.31 -20.10 -1.80
N GLY A 129 7.38 -21.36 -2.23
CA GLY A 129 6.76 -22.49 -1.54
C GLY A 129 5.23 -22.48 -1.61
N GLU A 130 4.67 -21.85 -2.63
CA GLU A 130 3.23 -21.66 -2.84
C GLU A 130 2.73 -22.52 -4.00
N THR A 131 1.40 -22.67 -4.05
CA THR A 131 0.69 -23.22 -5.21
C THR A 131 -0.05 -22.08 -5.92
N GLU A 132 -0.36 -22.29 -7.20
CA GLU A 132 -1.17 -21.32 -7.95
C GLU A 132 -2.52 -21.08 -7.28
N GLU A 133 -3.17 -22.12 -6.78
CA GLU A 133 -4.47 -22.04 -6.09
C GLU A 133 -4.36 -21.20 -4.80
N SER A 134 -3.32 -21.43 -3.98
CA SER A 134 -3.11 -20.69 -2.72
C SER A 134 -2.83 -19.23 -2.99
N LEU A 135 -1.86 -18.93 -3.86
CA LEU A 135 -1.44 -17.55 -4.15
C LEU A 135 -2.54 -16.76 -4.86
N SER A 136 -3.25 -17.37 -5.83
CA SER A 136 -4.34 -16.69 -6.52
C SER A 136 -5.51 -16.37 -5.59
N ALA A 137 -5.87 -17.29 -4.69
CA ALA A 137 -6.93 -17.05 -3.72
C ALA A 137 -6.59 -15.91 -2.75
N GLN A 138 -5.34 -15.88 -2.26
CA GLN A 138 -4.87 -14.79 -1.38
C GLN A 138 -4.92 -13.44 -2.10
N ILE A 139 -4.35 -13.36 -3.30
CA ILE A 139 -4.31 -12.11 -4.09
C ILE A 139 -5.74 -11.64 -4.44
N ALA A 140 -6.62 -12.57 -4.84
CA ALA A 140 -8.02 -12.23 -5.15
C ALA A 140 -8.74 -11.65 -3.93
N GLU A 141 -8.56 -12.25 -2.75
CA GLU A 141 -9.14 -11.76 -1.50
C GLU A 141 -8.64 -10.35 -1.15
N GLU A 142 -7.33 -10.12 -1.23
CA GLU A 142 -6.73 -8.80 -0.98
C GLU A 142 -7.24 -7.74 -1.97
N ASN A 143 -7.32 -8.08 -3.26
CA ASN A 143 -7.79 -7.17 -4.30
C ASN A 143 -9.28 -6.82 -4.14
N VAL A 144 -10.13 -7.82 -3.86
CA VAL A 144 -11.56 -7.61 -3.59
C VAL A 144 -11.76 -6.74 -2.36
N GLN A 145 -11.01 -7.00 -1.29
CA GLN A 145 -11.11 -6.19 -0.08
C GLN A 145 -10.68 -4.73 -0.35
N ALA A 146 -9.61 -4.52 -1.11
CA ALA A 146 -9.16 -3.18 -1.50
C ALA A 146 -10.22 -2.44 -2.33
N LEU A 147 -10.88 -3.12 -3.29
CA LEU A 147 -11.96 -2.53 -4.07
C LEU A 147 -13.18 -2.22 -3.19
N CYS A 148 -13.59 -3.10 -2.30
CA CYS A 148 -14.70 -2.85 -1.38
C CYS A 148 -14.41 -1.62 -0.50
N ASN A 149 -13.18 -1.48 0.00
CA ASN A 149 -12.76 -0.31 0.79
C ASN A 149 -12.83 0.97 -0.05
N LEU A 150 -12.34 0.95 -1.31
CA LEU A 150 -12.44 2.08 -2.22
C LEU A 150 -13.88 2.52 -2.48
N LEU A 151 -14.78 1.55 -2.62
CA LEU A 151 -16.20 1.78 -2.89
C LEU A 151 -17.04 2.03 -1.62
N ILE A 152 -16.42 2.08 -0.44
CA ILE A 152 -17.08 2.29 0.86
C ILE A 152 -18.13 1.18 1.13
N ILE A 153 -17.79 -0.07 0.85
CA ILE A 153 -18.60 -1.27 1.15
C ILE A 153 -18.02 -1.93 2.41
N GLU A 154 -18.80 -1.95 3.50
CA GLU A 154 -18.30 -2.42 4.80
C GLU A 154 -18.53 -3.92 5.03
N PHE A 155 -19.67 -4.46 4.57
CA PHE A 155 -20.09 -5.84 4.82
C PHE A 155 -20.40 -6.60 3.52
N PRO A 156 -19.39 -6.81 2.62
CA PRO A 156 -19.64 -7.42 1.33
C PRO A 156 -20.10 -8.88 1.50
N THR A 157 -21.24 -9.21 0.92
CA THR A 157 -21.71 -10.59 0.83
C THR A 157 -20.88 -11.39 -0.18
N GLU A 158 -20.97 -12.72 -0.17
CA GLU A 158 -20.29 -13.57 -1.16
C GLU A 158 -20.67 -13.21 -2.60
N GLU A 159 -21.91 -12.80 -2.85
CA GLU A 159 -22.38 -12.35 -4.16
C GLU A 159 -21.67 -11.05 -4.58
N ILE A 160 -21.62 -10.05 -3.69
CA ILE A 160 -20.91 -8.79 -3.91
C ILE A 160 -19.41 -9.02 -4.13
N ARG A 161 -18.79 -9.91 -3.34
CA ARG A 161 -17.38 -10.28 -3.52
C ARG A 161 -17.11 -10.93 -4.88
N GLY A 162 -18.01 -11.82 -5.30
CA GLY A 162 -17.92 -12.46 -6.61
C GLY A 162 -18.06 -11.47 -7.77
N GLU A 163 -18.99 -10.51 -7.65
CA GLU A 163 -19.17 -9.46 -8.65
C GLU A 163 -17.97 -8.51 -8.69
N ALA A 164 -17.46 -8.10 -7.52
CA ALA A 164 -16.25 -7.28 -7.40
C ALA A 164 -15.03 -7.97 -8.03
N ALA A 165 -14.85 -9.27 -7.80
CA ALA A 165 -13.78 -10.06 -8.41
C ALA A 165 -13.88 -10.05 -9.94
N GLY A 166 -15.07 -10.26 -10.51
CA GLY A 166 -15.28 -10.22 -11.96
C GLY A 166 -14.96 -8.84 -12.57
N LEU A 167 -15.32 -7.75 -11.89
CA LEU A 167 -14.99 -6.40 -12.36
C LEU A 167 -13.48 -6.09 -12.25
N LEU A 168 -12.81 -6.63 -11.24
CA LEU A 168 -11.35 -6.54 -11.14
C LEU A 168 -10.64 -7.32 -12.24
N GLU A 169 -11.13 -8.51 -12.63
CA GLU A 169 -10.60 -9.26 -13.77
C GLU A 169 -10.72 -8.44 -15.07
N GLU A 170 -11.87 -7.79 -15.30
CA GLU A 170 -12.07 -6.90 -16.45
C GLU A 170 -11.12 -5.68 -16.42
N LEU A 171 -10.89 -5.08 -15.25
CA LEU A 171 -9.95 -3.97 -15.07
C LEU A 171 -8.52 -4.43 -15.36
N TYR A 172 -8.09 -5.54 -14.78
CA TYR A 172 -6.73 -6.07 -14.91
C TYR A 172 -6.42 -6.57 -16.31
N ALA A 173 -7.43 -7.04 -17.05
CA ALA A 173 -7.28 -7.37 -18.46
C ALA A 173 -6.87 -6.14 -19.32
N LYS A 174 -7.16 -4.91 -18.85
CA LYS A 174 -6.73 -3.67 -19.52
C LYS A 174 -5.30 -3.25 -19.15
N ALA A 175 -4.62 -3.88 -18.18
CA ALA A 175 -3.27 -3.49 -17.81
C ALA A 175 -2.31 -3.59 -19.00
N ASP A 176 -1.60 -2.53 -19.31
CA ASP A 176 -0.59 -2.44 -20.39
C ASP A 176 0.74 -1.99 -19.78
N TYR A 177 1.67 -2.94 -19.64
CA TYR A 177 2.99 -2.67 -19.08
C TYR A 177 4.07 -3.53 -19.75
N THR A 178 5.31 -3.06 -19.62
CA THR A 178 6.50 -3.76 -20.10
C THR A 178 7.59 -3.65 -19.04
N VAL A 179 8.07 -4.77 -18.55
CA VAL A 179 9.20 -4.87 -17.62
C VAL A 179 10.49 -4.94 -18.43
N TRP A 180 11.43 -4.04 -18.13
CA TRP A 180 12.71 -3.98 -18.82
C TRP A 180 13.80 -4.76 -18.07
N ALA A 181 14.97 -4.84 -18.66
CA ALA A 181 16.11 -5.49 -18.03
C ALA A 181 16.53 -4.74 -16.75
N ALA A 182 16.85 -5.51 -15.71
CA ALA A 182 17.34 -4.96 -14.45
C ALA A 182 18.70 -4.30 -14.61
N VAL A 183 18.91 -3.18 -13.94
CA VAL A 183 20.18 -2.47 -13.84
C VAL A 183 20.73 -2.72 -12.43
N PRO A 184 21.92 -3.34 -12.28
CA PRO A 184 22.52 -3.56 -10.98
C PRO A 184 22.83 -2.25 -10.25
N THR A 185 22.60 -2.23 -8.94
CA THR A 185 22.96 -1.15 -8.01
C THR A 185 23.96 -1.66 -6.97
N GLY A 186 24.30 -0.84 -5.98
CA GLY A 186 25.26 -1.24 -4.93
C GLY A 186 24.75 -2.33 -4.00
N ASN A 187 23.42 -2.52 -3.88
CA ASN A 187 22.76 -3.40 -2.93
C ASN A 187 21.55 -4.16 -3.52
N GLY A 188 21.56 -4.33 -4.84
CA GLY A 188 20.46 -5.00 -5.54
C GLY A 188 20.37 -4.58 -7.00
N SER A 189 19.16 -4.29 -7.46
CA SER A 189 18.89 -3.87 -8.83
C SER A 189 17.71 -2.91 -8.91
N GLU A 190 17.69 -2.08 -9.93
CA GLU A 190 16.53 -1.30 -10.36
C GLU A 190 15.92 -1.92 -11.61
N VAL A 191 14.61 -2.08 -11.62
CA VAL A 191 13.85 -2.61 -12.74
C VAL A 191 12.92 -1.53 -13.25
N GLU A 192 13.19 -1.06 -14.45
CA GLU A 192 12.34 -0.08 -15.12
C GLU A 192 11.10 -0.76 -15.71
N ILE A 193 9.93 -0.13 -15.54
CA ILE A 193 8.65 -0.60 -16.06
C ILE A 193 7.99 0.54 -16.81
N THR A 194 7.74 0.34 -18.08
CA THR A 194 6.86 1.24 -18.83
C THR A 194 5.43 0.80 -18.64
N VAL A 195 4.57 1.68 -18.16
CA VAL A 195 3.15 1.44 -17.96
C VAL A 195 2.30 2.36 -18.82
N ARG A 196 1.13 1.91 -19.20
CA ARG A 196 0.10 2.75 -19.82
C ARG A 196 -1.12 2.79 -18.91
N PRO A 197 -1.32 3.87 -18.13
CA PRO A 197 -2.38 3.94 -17.15
C PRO A 197 -3.77 3.84 -17.76
N VAL A 198 -4.73 3.31 -16.97
CA VAL A 198 -6.16 3.23 -17.29
C VAL A 198 -6.92 4.03 -16.26
N ASP A 199 -7.71 5.02 -16.70
CA ASP A 199 -8.36 6.02 -15.85
C ASP A 199 -9.64 5.53 -15.14
N ALA A 200 -9.94 4.22 -15.19
CA ALA A 200 -11.18 3.65 -14.65
C ALA A 200 -11.43 4.03 -13.19
N LEU A 201 -10.44 3.81 -12.31
CA LEU A 201 -10.59 4.08 -10.87
C LEU A 201 -10.67 5.58 -10.58
N ALA A 202 -9.96 6.43 -11.34
CA ALA A 202 -10.08 7.88 -11.21
C ALA A 202 -11.49 8.36 -11.55
N ARG A 203 -12.08 7.85 -12.63
CA ARG A 203 -13.47 8.15 -13.00
C ARG A 203 -14.48 7.69 -11.94
N VAL A 204 -14.24 6.52 -11.34
CA VAL A 204 -15.06 6.03 -10.22
C VAL A 204 -14.95 7.00 -9.04
N ASN A 205 -13.74 7.31 -8.63
CA ASN A 205 -13.49 8.18 -7.48
C ASN A 205 -14.10 9.57 -7.67
N ASP A 206 -14.02 10.15 -8.88
CA ASP A 206 -14.61 11.45 -9.20
C ASP A 206 -16.15 11.45 -9.09
N ALA A 207 -16.80 10.30 -9.35
CA ALA A 207 -18.26 10.18 -9.33
C ALA A 207 -18.81 9.60 -8.01
N LEU A 208 -17.97 8.98 -7.19
CA LEU A 208 -18.37 8.15 -6.04
C LEU A 208 -19.19 8.93 -5.01
N TRP A 209 -18.71 10.11 -4.63
CA TRP A 209 -19.34 10.89 -3.57
C TRP A 209 -20.70 11.47 -4.01
N GLU A 210 -20.83 11.94 -5.25
CA GLU A 210 -22.11 12.39 -5.78
C GLU A 210 -23.11 11.22 -5.85
N ARG A 211 -22.64 10.03 -6.25
CA ARG A 211 -23.46 8.82 -6.27
C ARG A 211 -23.93 8.41 -4.89
N LEU A 212 -23.02 8.43 -3.90
CA LEU A 212 -23.33 8.10 -2.50
C LEU A 212 -24.34 9.09 -1.91
N ASP A 213 -24.18 10.39 -2.17
CA ASP A 213 -25.11 11.42 -1.71
C ASP A 213 -26.51 11.22 -2.32
N ALA A 214 -26.57 10.91 -3.61
CA ALA A 214 -27.85 10.62 -4.29
C ALA A 214 -28.51 9.34 -3.76
N PHE A 215 -27.73 8.28 -3.51
CA PHE A 215 -28.18 7.04 -2.90
C PHE A 215 -28.75 7.31 -1.49
N ASN A 216 -28.01 8.03 -0.65
CA ASN A 216 -28.44 8.38 0.70
C ASN A 216 -29.74 9.19 0.71
N ALA A 217 -29.90 10.13 -0.21
CA ALA A 217 -31.13 10.92 -0.32
C ALA A 217 -32.32 10.08 -0.76
N GLY A 218 -32.12 9.00 -1.47
CA GLY A 218 -33.17 8.10 -1.96
C GLY A 218 -33.46 6.92 -1.04
N TYR A 219 -32.55 6.57 -0.14
CA TYR A 219 -32.70 5.41 0.74
C TYR A 219 -33.74 5.66 1.84
N THR A 220 -34.71 4.77 1.98
CA THR A 220 -35.83 4.91 2.94
C THR A 220 -35.85 3.83 4.02
N GLY A 221 -34.84 2.93 4.03
CA GLY A 221 -34.71 1.88 5.06
C GLY A 221 -34.32 2.44 6.42
N ASP A 222 -34.53 1.64 7.45
CA ASP A 222 -34.10 1.97 8.81
C ASP A 222 -32.65 1.54 9.01
N THR A 223 -31.76 2.49 9.25
CA THR A 223 -30.32 2.25 9.49
C THR A 223 -29.94 2.26 10.97
N SER A 224 -30.94 2.31 11.88
CA SER A 224 -30.68 2.38 13.32
C SER A 224 -30.41 1.02 13.97
N THR A 225 -30.64 -0.08 13.26
CA THR A 225 -30.34 -1.45 13.69
C THR A 225 -29.25 -2.08 12.87
N ASP A 226 -28.54 -3.08 13.42
CA ASP A 226 -27.47 -3.80 12.70
C ASP A 226 -27.98 -4.45 11.40
N GLU A 227 -29.21 -5.04 11.45
CA GLU A 227 -29.84 -5.64 10.26
C GLU A 227 -30.21 -4.57 9.22
N GLY A 228 -30.71 -3.43 9.67
CA GLY A 228 -31.07 -2.32 8.79
C GLY A 228 -29.83 -1.67 8.15
N TYR A 229 -28.76 -1.54 8.93
CA TYR A 229 -27.48 -1.05 8.39
C TYR A 229 -26.84 -2.03 7.40
N ALA A 230 -26.87 -3.34 7.70
CA ALA A 230 -26.39 -4.34 6.74
C ALA A 230 -27.22 -4.34 5.43
N ALA A 231 -28.53 -4.11 5.51
CA ALA A 231 -29.38 -3.96 4.32
C ALA A 231 -29.07 -2.69 3.52
N TYR A 232 -28.74 -1.58 4.22
CA TYR A 232 -28.26 -0.35 3.60
C TYR A 232 -26.94 -0.59 2.85
N ASP A 233 -25.96 -1.20 3.53
CA ASP A 233 -24.64 -1.46 2.95
C ASP A 233 -24.73 -2.40 1.73
N ALA A 234 -25.57 -3.43 1.79
CA ALA A 234 -25.80 -4.32 0.66
C ALA A 234 -26.42 -3.58 -0.55
N ALA A 235 -27.42 -2.71 -0.30
CA ALA A 235 -28.03 -1.92 -1.37
C ALA A 235 -27.05 -0.88 -1.94
N TRP A 236 -26.22 -0.28 -1.09
CA TRP A 236 -25.13 0.60 -1.54
C TRP A 236 -24.11 -0.17 -2.37
N ALA A 237 -23.70 -1.36 -1.94
CA ALA A 237 -22.73 -2.18 -2.66
C ALA A 237 -23.17 -2.48 -4.09
N GLU A 238 -24.44 -2.83 -4.32
CA GLU A 238 -25.01 -3.04 -5.66
C GLU A 238 -24.88 -1.77 -6.53
N ASP A 239 -25.21 -0.59 -5.97
CA ASP A 239 -25.16 0.68 -6.68
C ASP A 239 -23.71 1.14 -6.97
N ALA A 240 -22.80 0.93 -6.01
CA ALA A 240 -21.37 1.22 -6.15
C ALA A 240 -20.68 0.32 -7.20
N LEU A 241 -21.00 -0.98 -7.23
CA LEU A 241 -20.49 -1.88 -8.28
C LEU A 241 -21.08 -1.54 -9.66
N ALA A 242 -22.33 -1.10 -9.72
CA ALA A 242 -22.92 -0.61 -10.96
C ALA A 242 -22.20 0.65 -11.47
N LEU A 243 -21.85 1.59 -10.59
CA LEU A 243 -21.02 2.75 -10.92
C LEU A 243 -19.64 2.32 -11.45
N PHE A 244 -18.99 1.39 -10.75
CA PHE A 244 -17.68 0.90 -11.19
C PHE A 244 -17.77 0.27 -12.60
N ARG A 245 -18.78 -0.57 -12.86
CA ARG A 245 -19.01 -1.17 -14.18
C ARG A 245 -19.22 -0.11 -15.26
N GLU A 246 -20.01 0.93 -14.97
CA GLU A 246 -20.24 2.06 -15.87
C GLU A 246 -18.91 2.74 -16.23
N LYS A 247 -18.12 3.12 -15.22
CA LYS A 247 -16.85 3.83 -15.41
C LYS A 247 -15.75 2.96 -16.03
N LEU A 248 -15.74 1.66 -15.75
CA LEU A 248 -14.83 0.72 -16.40
C LEU A 248 -15.11 0.59 -17.91
N ALA A 249 -16.38 0.66 -18.32
CA ALA A 249 -16.76 0.64 -19.74
C ALA A 249 -16.37 1.95 -20.46
N GLU A 250 -16.32 3.08 -19.74
CA GLU A 250 -15.92 4.39 -20.27
C GLU A 250 -14.40 4.62 -20.19
N ALA A 251 -13.66 3.71 -19.55
CA ALA A 251 -12.26 3.92 -19.24
C ALA A 251 -11.36 4.03 -20.47
N GLU A 252 -10.46 4.99 -20.43
CA GLU A 252 -9.49 5.29 -21.47
C GLU A 252 -8.05 5.08 -20.98
N TYR A 253 -7.17 4.85 -21.96
CA TYR A 253 -5.73 4.80 -21.67
C TYR A 253 -5.14 6.20 -21.67
N LEU A 254 -4.34 6.48 -20.65
CA LEU A 254 -3.56 7.72 -20.54
C LEU A 254 -2.19 7.59 -21.24
N SER A 255 -1.39 8.66 -21.15
CA SER A 255 -0.02 8.68 -21.68
C SER A 255 0.86 7.69 -20.96
N LYS A 256 1.79 7.05 -21.69
CA LYS A 256 2.75 6.13 -21.12
C LYS A 256 3.64 6.82 -20.09
N THR A 257 3.88 6.13 -18.97
CA THR A 257 4.73 6.57 -17.87
C THR A 257 5.76 5.49 -17.57
N VAL A 258 6.91 5.90 -17.04
CA VAL A 258 7.97 4.99 -16.59
C VAL A 258 7.99 4.99 -15.07
N CYS A 259 7.96 3.79 -14.49
CA CYS A 259 8.13 3.53 -13.06
C CYS A 259 9.41 2.73 -12.84
N THR A 260 9.95 2.77 -11.63
CA THR A 260 11.10 1.96 -11.24
C THR A 260 10.75 1.14 -10.00
N VAL A 261 11.02 -0.16 -10.05
CA VAL A 261 10.94 -1.05 -8.88
C VAL A 261 12.34 -1.33 -8.37
N THR A 262 12.55 -1.09 -7.09
CA THR A 262 13.78 -1.44 -6.40
C THR A 262 13.70 -2.88 -5.94
N VAL A 263 14.67 -3.68 -6.36
CA VAL A 263 14.88 -5.06 -5.94
C VAL A 263 16.16 -5.12 -5.12
N LEU A 264 16.07 -5.55 -3.88
CA LEU A 264 17.16 -5.55 -2.91
C LEU A 264 17.75 -6.95 -2.77
N ASP A 265 19.04 -7.01 -2.47
CA ASP A 265 19.68 -8.25 -2.07
C ASP A 265 19.23 -8.63 -0.65
N GLY A 266 18.51 -9.75 -0.54
CA GLY A 266 17.99 -10.28 0.70
C GLY A 266 18.96 -11.24 1.40
N PRO A 267 18.60 -11.69 2.63
CA PRO A 267 19.40 -12.63 3.37
C PRO A 267 19.46 -14.01 2.70
N GLY A 268 20.62 -14.69 2.78
CA GLY A 268 20.76 -16.05 2.24
C GLY A 268 20.90 -16.15 0.73
N GLY A 269 21.15 -15.05 0.05
CA GLY A 269 21.27 -15.03 -1.42
C GLY A 269 19.93 -14.98 -2.14
N THR A 270 18.93 -14.39 -1.51
CA THR A 270 17.63 -14.05 -2.12
C THR A 270 17.65 -12.65 -2.69
N ILE A 271 16.63 -12.32 -3.47
CA ILE A 271 16.28 -10.96 -3.87
C ILE A 271 14.84 -10.69 -3.44
N GLU A 272 14.56 -9.44 -3.06
CA GLU A 272 13.27 -9.01 -2.51
C GLU A 272 12.86 -7.67 -3.15
N ALA A 273 11.62 -7.56 -3.63
CA ALA A 273 11.10 -6.29 -4.16
C ALA A 273 10.50 -5.43 -3.04
N GLY A 274 10.80 -4.15 -3.05
CA GLY A 274 10.16 -3.18 -2.15
C GLY A 274 8.68 -3.03 -2.48
N ARG A 275 7.80 -3.25 -1.48
CA ARG A 275 6.35 -3.16 -1.66
C ARG A 275 5.93 -1.77 -2.11
N ASP A 276 6.45 -0.71 -1.51
CA ASP A 276 6.11 0.68 -1.86
C ASP A 276 6.38 0.99 -3.33
N SER A 277 7.46 0.44 -3.91
CA SER A 277 7.76 0.64 -5.33
C SER A 277 6.81 -0.14 -6.25
N LEU A 278 6.36 -1.33 -5.84
CA LEU A 278 5.31 -2.08 -6.54
C LEU A 278 3.94 -1.40 -6.43
N ASP A 279 3.58 -0.94 -5.25
CA ASP A 279 2.32 -0.18 -5.03
C ASP A 279 2.30 1.09 -5.86
N THR A 280 3.46 1.75 -6.05
CA THR A 280 3.59 2.87 -7.00
C THR A 280 3.26 2.44 -8.41
N VAL A 281 3.75 1.28 -8.88
CA VAL A 281 3.42 0.76 -10.23
C VAL A 281 1.92 0.51 -10.36
N TYR A 282 1.28 -0.11 -9.36
CA TYR A 282 -0.17 -0.35 -9.37
C TYR A 282 -0.97 0.95 -9.36
N GLY A 283 -0.56 1.92 -8.53
CA GLY A 283 -1.18 3.23 -8.45
C GLY A 283 -1.04 4.05 -9.75
N VAL A 284 0.03 3.82 -10.51
CA VAL A 284 0.19 4.43 -11.84
C VAL A 284 -0.60 3.66 -12.91
N LEU A 285 -0.65 2.32 -12.86
CA LEU A 285 -1.46 1.51 -13.79
C LEU A 285 -2.95 1.83 -13.68
N PHE A 286 -3.44 1.99 -12.46
CA PHE A 286 -4.84 2.24 -12.15
C PHE A 286 -4.97 3.43 -11.18
N PRO A 287 -4.74 4.66 -11.66
CA PRO A 287 -4.77 5.84 -10.81
C PRO A 287 -6.17 6.05 -10.22
N ILE A 288 -6.23 6.32 -8.93
CA ILE A 288 -7.46 6.70 -8.22
C ILE A 288 -7.76 8.18 -8.43
N TRP A 289 -6.74 9.00 -8.69
CA TRP A 289 -6.85 10.43 -8.96
C TRP A 289 -6.46 10.71 -10.39
N MET A 290 -7.21 11.59 -11.07
CA MET A 290 -6.80 12.06 -12.39
C MET A 290 -5.45 12.74 -12.29
N LEU A 291 -4.45 12.19 -12.97
CA LEU A 291 -3.13 12.81 -13.04
C LEU A 291 -3.31 14.19 -13.69
N GLN A 292 -3.03 15.26 -12.95
CA GLN A 292 -3.00 16.59 -13.52
C GLN A 292 -1.89 16.61 -14.58
N GLU A 293 -2.24 16.89 -15.82
CA GLU A 293 -1.26 17.14 -16.88
C GLU A 293 -0.45 18.39 -16.46
N THR A 294 0.84 18.16 -16.11
CA THR A 294 1.81 19.21 -15.78
C THR A 294 2.47 19.77 -17.04
#